data_85d5f4352bce741813ed79d605f5240a
#
_entry.id   85d5f4352bce741813ed79d605f5240a
#
_cell.length_a   1.000
_cell.length_b   1.000
_cell.length_c   1.000
_cell.angle_alpha   90.00
_cell.angle_beta   90.00
_cell.angle_gamma   90.00
#
_symmetry.space_group_name_H-M   'P 1'
#
loop_
_entity.id
_entity.type
_entity.pdbx_description
1 polymer ?
#
loop_
_entity_poly.entity_id
_entity_poly.type
_entity_poly.pdbx_seq_one_letter_code
_entity_poly.pdbx_strand_id
1 'polypeptide(L)'
;MTPDTNSDTDDDTLALVAKRVDSGVAETEEITDLARAAGYTVVGEVTQVRQADPALQIGEGKATELAETVGRTGAQTVIFDNRLGPYQTYNLGQLLPEGVEVIDRFTLILEIFGQRAQTRKAQLQVELAELRYELPRVEAKVSLAKRDEHPGFMGLGEYDESRERDIKAQISRITDELAQIEQAEEHRRERRRDSGFDLVALAGYTNAGKSTLLRRLARDLEVDENEERHPDLDPTAESQDKLFTTLGTTTRRADIEPRNVLVTDTVGFISNLPHWLVESFKSTLDSVYRADLVLLVVDVSEPVEEIHEKLVTSHDTLYERNEAPIVTVLNKIDRVSEEELAEKREALSGLAPNPVAVSAREGNDVDSLLERIDAELPDWEEEHLVLPMTDDTMSLVSWIHDHATVDDVTYGDDDVVISFQARPAVISRARSRASELQAPEA
;
A
#
# COMPACT_ATOMS: atom_id res chain seq x y z
N MET A 1 39.83 17.09 -26.75
CA MET A 1 40.16 15.97 -25.85
C MET A 1 39.75 16.41 -24.46
N THR A 2 38.49 16.30 -24.16
CA THR A 2 37.86 16.59 -22.85
C THR A 2 37.71 15.26 -22.12
N PRO A 3 38.13 15.13 -20.87
CA PRO A 3 37.94 13.88 -20.15
C PRO A 3 36.48 13.77 -19.72
N ASP A 4 35.84 12.66 -20.13
CA ASP A 4 34.61 12.16 -19.56
C ASP A 4 34.84 11.86 -18.07
N THR A 5 34.23 12.65 -17.20
CA THR A 5 34.04 12.33 -15.79
C THR A 5 32.59 11.96 -15.58
N ASN A 6 32.24 10.73 -15.94
CA ASN A 6 31.07 10.05 -15.44
C ASN A 6 31.55 9.04 -14.40
N SER A 7 31.72 9.50 -13.17
CA SER A 7 31.81 8.62 -12.00
C SER A 7 30.55 8.82 -11.19
N ASP A 8 29.50 8.09 -11.57
CA ASP A 8 28.44 7.69 -10.63
C ASP A 8 29.08 6.76 -9.59
N THR A 9 29.73 7.35 -8.59
CA THR A 9 29.91 6.66 -7.32
C THR A 9 28.60 6.85 -6.58
N ASP A 10 27.76 5.81 -6.57
CA ASP A 10 26.74 5.57 -5.54
C ASP A 10 27.53 5.63 -4.21
N ASP A 11 27.44 6.76 -3.52
CA ASP A 11 28.04 6.95 -2.21
C ASP A 11 27.08 6.32 -1.21
N ASP A 12 27.15 4.95 -1.11
CA ASP A 12 26.34 4.15 -0.20
C ASP A 12 26.52 4.69 1.22
N THR A 13 25.48 5.33 1.77
CA THR A 13 25.51 5.86 3.14
C THR A 13 25.59 4.70 4.12
N LEU A 14 26.70 4.60 4.85
CA LEU A 14 26.92 3.53 5.83
C LEU A 14 26.05 3.74 7.06
N ALA A 15 25.28 2.70 7.44
CA ALA A 15 24.37 2.75 8.57
C ALA A 15 24.65 1.64 9.59
N LEU A 16 24.39 1.95 10.86
CA LEU A 16 24.35 1.00 11.98
C LEU A 16 22.90 0.84 12.43
N VAL A 17 22.45 -0.40 12.55
CA VAL A 17 21.12 -0.72 13.09
C VAL A 17 21.20 -0.85 14.61
N ALA A 18 20.27 -0.23 15.33
CA ALA A 18 20.12 -0.36 16.78
C ALA A 18 18.70 -0.81 17.13
N LYS A 19 18.58 -1.84 18.00
CA LYS A 19 17.27 -2.35 18.46
C LYS A 19 17.29 -2.68 19.93
N ARG A 20 16.24 -2.27 20.61
CA ARG A 20 15.96 -2.65 21.99
C ARG A 20 14.61 -3.36 22.08
N VAL A 21 14.56 -4.46 22.82
CA VAL A 21 13.33 -5.17 23.16
C VAL A 21 13.20 -5.29 24.68
N ASP A 22 11.98 -5.39 25.20
CA ASP A 22 11.74 -5.57 26.63
C ASP A 22 12.08 -6.98 27.10
N SER A 23 11.87 -7.99 26.24
CA SER A 23 12.15 -9.41 26.46
C SER A 23 12.27 -10.14 25.12
N GLY A 24 12.76 -11.36 25.13
CA GLY A 24 12.93 -12.18 23.94
C GLY A 24 14.21 -11.89 23.16
N VAL A 25 14.19 -12.17 21.86
CA VAL A 25 15.31 -11.94 20.94
C VAL A 25 15.08 -10.64 20.17
N ALA A 26 16.10 -9.82 20.06
CA ALA A 26 16.05 -8.60 19.27
C ALA A 26 16.42 -8.91 17.80
N GLU A 27 15.44 -9.36 17.03
CA GLU A 27 15.61 -9.63 15.60
C GLU A 27 15.73 -8.32 14.81
N THR A 28 16.71 -8.23 13.90
CA THR A 28 17.05 -7.01 13.15
C THR A 28 16.88 -7.18 11.65
N GLU A 29 16.41 -8.34 11.17
CA GLU A 29 16.29 -8.62 9.73
C GLU A 29 15.38 -7.63 9.04
N GLU A 30 14.17 -7.40 9.55
CA GLU A 30 13.20 -6.48 8.94
C GLU A 30 13.74 -5.04 8.83
N ILE A 31 14.31 -4.50 9.92
CA ILE A 31 14.86 -3.12 9.89
C ILE A 31 16.10 -3.01 8.99
N THR A 32 16.87 -4.08 8.88
CA THR A 32 18.02 -4.15 7.96
C THR A 32 17.56 -4.12 6.50
N ASP A 33 16.50 -4.84 6.17
CA ASP A 33 15.92 -4.83 4.83
C ASP A 33 15.27 -3.47 4.51
N LEU A 34 14.61 -2.84 5.49
CA LEU A 34 14.11 -1.47 5.36
C LEU A 34 15.26 -0.47 5.10
N ALA A 35 16.36 -0.58 5.84
CA ALA A 35 17.53 0.28 5.65
C ALA A 35 18.12 0.12 4.24
N ARG A 36 18.26 -1.11 3.76
CA ARG A 36 18.70 -1.38 2.38
C ARG A 36 17.73 -0.81 1.34
N ALA A 37 16.42 -0.92 1.59
CA ALA A 37 15.41 -0.37 0.70
C ALA A 37 15.45 1.17 0.62
N ALA A 38 15.92 1.84 1.68
CA ALA A 38 16.18 3.27 1.72
C ALA A 38 17.51 3.68 1.08
N GLY A 39 18.36 2.72 0.67
CA GLY A 39 19.67 3.00 0.08
C GLY A 39 20.82 3.01 1.09
N TYR A 40 20.61 2.52 2.30
CA TYR A 40 21.69 2.41 3.29
C TYR A 40 22.43 1.08 3.16
N THR A 41 23.76 1.12 3.33
CA THR A 41 24.58 -0.08 3.54
C THR A 41 24.76 -0.34 5.02
N VAL A 42 24.11 -1.39 5.54
CA VAL A 42 24.18 -1.77 6.97
C VAL A 42 25.51 -2.43 7.26
N VAL A 43 26.35 -1.79 8.09
CA VAL A 43 27.70 -2.24 8.45
C VAL A 43 27.81 -2.90 9.82
N GLY A 44 26.72 -3.00 10.55
CA GLY A 44 26.65 -3.70 11.84
C GLY A 44 25.35 -3.40 12.58
N GLU A 45 25.21 -4.09 13.70
CA GLU A 45 24.02 -3.98 14.56
C GLU A 45 24.38 -3.92 16.03
N VAL A 46 23.56 -3.23 16.80
CA VAL A 46 23.69 -3.12 18.28
C VAL A 46 22.32 -3.39 18.90
N THR A 47 22.21 -4.51 19.60
CA THR A 47 20.94 -4.93 20.20
C THR A 47 21.01 -4.96 21.73
N GLN A 48 19.85 -4.75 22.37
CA GLN A 48 19.74 -4.83 23.82
C GLN A 48 18.37 -5.35 24.26
N VAL A 49 18.38 -6.26 25.26
CA VAL A 49 17.18 -6.72 25.96
C VAL A 49 17.12 -6.02 27.32
N ARG A 50 16.21 -5.04 27.46
CA ARG A 50 15.93 -4.30 28.70
C ARG A 50 14.71 -3.39 28.52
N GLN A 51 14.18 -2.87 29.61
CA GLN A 51 13.18 -1.80 29.51
C GLN A 51 13.77 -0.51 28.92
N ALA A 52 12.93 0.28 28.24
CA ALA A 52 13.34 1.52 27.61
C ALA A 52 13.94 2.51 28.61
N ASP A 53 15.08 3.08 28.25
CA ASP A 53 15.64 4.21 28.98
C ASP A 53 14.94 5.52 28.52
N PRO A 54 14.45 6.34 29.46
CA PRO A 54 13.75 7.56 29.10
C PRO A 54 14.60 8.59 28.33
N ALA A 55 15.93 8.58 28.55
CA ALA A 55 16.84 9.55 27.96
C ALA A 55 17.52 9.06 26.68
N LEU A 56 17.78 7.76 26.54
CA LEU A 56 18.60 7.19 25.48
C LEU A 56 17.94 6.01 24.73
N GLN A 57 16.75 5.57 25.16
CA GLN A 57 16.06 4.36 24.63
C GLN A 57 16.81 3.06 25.03
N ILE A 58 18.13 3.04 24.97
CA ILE A 58 19.07 1.98 25.38
C ILE A 58 19.81 2.41 26.66
N GLY A 59 20.49 1.49 27.36
CA GLY A 59 21.25 1.86 28.54
C GLY A 59 22.54 2.61 28.20
N GLU A 60 23.04 3.45 29.12
CA GLU A 60 24.27 4.25 28.93
C GLU A 60 25.46 3.44 28.41
N GLY A 61 25.76 2.26 29.03
CA GLY A 61 26.85 1.41 28.57
C GLY A 61 26.66 0.92 27.13
N LYS A 62 25.41 0.65 26.72
CA LYS A 62 25.11 0.23 25.34
C LYS A 62 25.17 1.41 24.39
N ALA A 63 24.81 2.62 24.84
CA ALA A 63 24.98 3.85 24.06
C ALA A 63 26.46 4.18 23.82
N THR A 64 27.32 3.93 24.82
CA THR A 64 28.78 4.07 24.68
C THR A 64 29.32 3.04 23.65
N GLU A 65 28.93 1.79 23.76
CA GLU A 65 29.27 0.72 22.79
C GLU A 65 28.81 1.08 21.36
N LEU A 66 27.61 1.65 21.24
CA LEU A 66 27.08 2.15 19.97
C LEU A 66 28.00 3.25 19.37
N ALA A 67 28.38 4.25 20.17
CA ALA A 67 29.27 5.32 19.75
C ALA A 67 30.66 4.80 19.34
N GLU A 68 31.24 3.85 20.09
CA GLU A 68 32.50 3.22 19.74
C GLU A 68 32.38 2.42 18.43
N THR A 69 31.26 1.71 18.23
CA THR A 69 31.02 0.94 17.01
C THR A 69 30.86 1.84 15.81
N VAL A 70 30.14 2.95 15.93
CA VAL A 70 30.05 4.00 14.89
C VAL A 70 31.43 4.51 14.50
N GLY A 71 32.27 4.88 15.50
CA GLY A 71 33.64 5.36 15.24
C GLY A 71 34.53 4.31 14.56
N ARG A 72 34.32 3.02 14.82
CA ARG A 72 35.07 1.91 14.23
C ARG A 72 34.63 1.58 12.81
N THR A 73 33.31 1.61 12.54
CA THR A 73 32.72 1.21 11.25
C THR A 73 32.68 2.35 10.26
N GLY A 74 32.77 3.60 10.73
CA GLY A 74 32.58 4.81 9.91
C GLY A 74 31.14 5.02 9.48
N ALA A 75 30.17 4.44 10.22
CA ALA A 75 28.74 4.65 9.94
C ALA A 75 28.39 6.13 10.06
N GLN A 76 27.66 6.65 9.07
CA GLN A 76 27.20 8.03 9.00
C GLN A 76 25.80 8.20 9.58
N THR A 77 25.05 7.08 9.69
CA THR A 77 23.69 7.06 10.22
C THR A 77 23.53 5.93 11.23
N VAL A 78 22.80 6.19 12.31
CA VAL A 78 22.33 5.18 13.26
C VAL A 78 20.81 5.08 13.13
N ILE A 79 20.31 3.88 12.78
CA ILE A 79 18.90 3.58 12.55
C ILE A 79 18.38 2.77 13.74
N PHE A 80 17.50 3.37 14.52
CA PHE A 80 16.82 2.68 15.62
C PHE A 80 15.55 1.99 15.13
N ASP A 81 15.42 0.69 15.37
CA ASP A 81 14.16 -0.06 15.14
C ASP A 81 13.08 0.26 16.21
N ASN A 82 13.36 1.15 17.11
CA ASN A 82 12.45 1.66 18.11
C ASN A 82 12.04 3.10 17.76
N ARG A 83 10.84 3.47 18.17
CA ARG A 83 10.45 4.88 18.14
C ARG A 83 11.33 5.69 19.09
N LEU A 84 11.88 6.79 18.61
CA LEU A 84 12.63 7.73 19.43
C LEU A 84 11.81 8.98 19.74
N GLY A 85 11.77 9.35 21.02
CA GLY A 85 11.28 10.66 21.41
C GLY A 85 12.28 11.77 21.03
N PRO A 86 11.84 13.03 20.91
CA PRO A 86 12.71 14.16 20.57
C PRO A 86 13.94 14.29 21.46
N TYR A 87 13.75 14.05 22.75
CA TYR A 87 14.80 14.11 23.77
C TYR A 87 15.80 12.97 23.63
N GLN A 88 15.33 11.76 23.30
CA GLN A 88 16.19 10.60 23.05
C GLN A 88 17.05 10.79 21.81
N THR A 89 16.46 11.26 20.71
CA THR A 89 17.21 11.57 19.48
C THR A 89 18.30 12.61 19.73
N TYR A 90 17.97 13.68 20.47
CA TYR A 90 18.94 14.72 20.81
C TYR A 90 20.08 14.18 21.66
N ASN A 91 19.78 13.46 22.73
CA ASN A 91 20.81 12.91 23.63
C ASN A 91 21.71 11.89 22.95
N LEU A 92 21.14 11.00 22.12
CA LEU A 92 21.92 10.07 21.33
C LEU A 92 22.86 10.80 20.37
N GLY A 93 22.37 11.82 19.67
CA GLY A 93 23.19 12.65 18.79
C GLY A 93 24.36 13.35 19.49
N GLN A 94 24.21 13.68 20.80
CA GLN A 94 25.31 14.27 21.58
C GLN A 94 26.38 13.25 22.00
N LEU A 95 26.06 11.96 22.03
CA LEU A 95 26.98 10.88 22.40
C LEU A 95 27.74 10.33 21.20
N LEU A 96 27.18 10.49 20.00
CA LEU A 96 27.77 9.98 18.77
C LEU A 96 28.83 10.95 18.20
N PRO A 97 29.74 10.48 17.35
CA PRO A 97 30.69 11.34 16.63
C PRO A 97 29.98 12.45 15.86
N GLU A 98 30.64 13.60 15.73
CA GLU A 98 30.10 14.74 15.00
C GLU A 98 29.78 14.39 13.53
N GLY A 99 28.57 14.76 13.07
CA GLY A 99 28.09 14.49 11.72
C GLY A 99 27.35 13.17 11.56
N VAL A 100 27.22 12.36 12.62
CA VAL A 100 26.42 11.11 12.58
C VAL A 100 24.95 11.45 12.83
N GLU A 101 24.09 11.01 11.90
CA GLU A 101 22.67 11.19 11.99
C GLU A 101 22.01 10.06 12.81
N VAL A 102 20.99 10.39 13.59
CA VAL A 102 20.17 9.42 14.34
C VAL A 102 18.75 9.49 13.84
N ILE A 103 18.32 8.42 13.20
CA ILE A 103 16.94 8.27 12.73
C ILE A 103 16.28 7.09 13.42
N ASP A 104 14.96 7.11 13.49
CA ASP A 104 14.19 5.98 13.99
C ASP A 104 13.46 5.25 12.84
N ARG A 105 12.85 4.11 13.16
CA ARG A 105 12.09 3.30 12.22
C ARG A 105 11.10 4.11 11.40
N PHE A 106 10.43 5.11 12.00
CA PHE A 106 9.40 5.88 11.30
C PHE A 106 9.98 6.88 10.32
N THR A 107 11.07 7.53 10.68
CA THR A 107 11.83 8.40 9.77
C THR A 107 12.33 7.58 8.57
N LEU A 108 12.89 6.40 8.81
CA LEU A 108 13.35 5.49 7.75
C LEU A 108 12.20 5.09 6.80
N ILE A 109 11.03 4.73 7.33
CA ILE A 109 9.85 4.40 6.51
C ILE A 109 9.40 5.60 5.67
N LEU A 110 9.40 6.81 6.25
CA LEU A 110 9.05 8.04 5.52
C LEU A 110 10.05 8.35 4.40
N GLU A 111 11.35 8.12 4.62
CA GLU A 111 12.37 8.26 3.58
C GLU A 111 12.12 7.29 2.41
N ILE A 112 11.85 6.00 2.70
CA ILE A 112 11.50 5.02 1.68
C ILE A 112 10.26 5.48 0.90
N PHE A 113 9.24 5.95 1.60
CA PHE A 113 8.01 6.43 0.99
C PHE A 113 8.25 7.68 0.15
N GLY A 114 9.07 8.63 0.62
CA GLY A 114 9.46 9.82 -0.14
C GLY A 114 10.14 9.48 -1.46
N GLN A 115 11.07 8.53 -1.45
CA GLN A 115 11.76 8.05 -2.66
C GLN A 115 10.82 7.38 -3.66
N ARG A 116 9.69 6.78 -3.19
CA ARG A 116 8.72 6.05 -4.01
C ARG A 116 7.47 6.86 -4.38
N ALA A 117 7.31 8.07 -3.84
CA ALA A 117 6.16 8.93 -4.07
C ALA A 117 6.19 9.56 -5.47
N GLN A 118 5.74 8.83 -6.49
CA GLN A 118 5.72 9.30 -7.88
C GLN A 118 4.50 10.15 -8.21
N THR A 119 3.40 10.00 -7.48
CA THR A 119 2.17 10.76 -7.72
C THR A 119 2.06 11.95 -6.76
N ARG A 120 1.37 13.04 -7.19
CA ARG A 120 1.12 14.20 -6.34
C ARG A 120 0.42 13.83 -5.04
N LYS A 121 -0.52 12.91 -5.07
CA LYS A 121 -1.20 12.39 -3.89
C LYS A 121 -0.23 11.73 -2.92
N ALA A 122 0.62 10.80 -3.42
CA ALA A 122 1.62 10.11 -2.59
C ALA A 122 2.61 11.09 -1.97
N GLN A 123 3.09 12.09 -2.74
CA GLN A 123 3.98 13.15 -2.23
C GLN A 123 3.33 13.94 -1.09
N LEU A 124 2.07 14.36 -1.26
CA LEU A 124 1.32 15.07 -0.22
C LEU A 124 1.09 14.22 1.03
N GLN A 125 0.86 12.92 0.88
CA GLN A 125 0.70 12.00 2.00
C GLN A 125 1.99 11.84 2.79
N VAL A 126 3.14 11.71 2.11
CA VAL A 126 4.45 11.66 2.78
C VAL A 126 4.74 12.97 3.49
N GLU A 127 4.59 14.12 2.81
CA GLU A 127 4.79 15.45 3.40
C GLU A 127 3.89 15.66 4.64
N LEU A 128 2.64 15.23 4.56
CA LEU A 128 1.70 15.29 5.70
C LEU A 128 2.19 14.43 6.88
N ALA A 129 2.68 13.22 6.58
CA ALA A 129 3.17 12.31 7.61
C ALA A 129 4.45 12.84 8.27
N GLU A 130 5.38 13.39 7.49
CA GLU A 130 6.59 14.05 7.98
C GLU A 130 6.26 15.23 8.90
N LEU A 131 5.37 16.12 8.47
CA LEU A 131 4.95 17.28 9.27
C LEU A 131 4.24 16.86 10.56
N ARG A 132 3.39 15.83 10.52
CA ARG A 132 2.74 15.27 11.71
C ARG A 132 3.73 14.62 12.68
N TYR A 133 4.81 14.07 12.14
CA TYR A 133 5.89 13.48 12.93
C TYR A 133 6.82 14.56 13.52
N GLU A 134 7.08 15.66 12.79
CA GLU A 134 7.90 16.79 13.22
C GLU A 134 7.18 17.65 14.28
N LEU A 135 5.87 17.88 14.13
CA LEU A 135 5.11 18.80 14.98
C LEU A 135 5.29 18.57 16.49
N PRO A 136 5.12 17.34 17.04
CA PRO A 136 5.35 17.11 18.48
C PRO A 136 6.80 17.38 18.91
N ARG A 137 7.76 17.21 17.99
CA ARG A 137 9.19 17.49 18.26
C ARG A 137 9.46 18.99 18.38
N VAL A 138 8.83 19.79 17.52
CA VAL A 138 8.90 21.26 17.59
C VAL A 138 8.18 21.77 18.84
N GLU A 139 6.97 21.27 19.13
CA GLU A 139 6.22 21.63 20.35
C GLU A 139 7.02 21.30 21.63
N ALA A 140 7.71 20.15 21.67
CA ALA A 140 8.57 19.78 22.78
C ALA A 140 9.76 20.75 22.94
N LYS A 141 10.42 21.15 21.83
CA LYS A 141 11.50 22.14 21.85
C LYS A 141 11.02 23.49 22.33
N VAL A 142 9.89 23.99 21.84
CA VAL A 142 9.25 25.24 22.31
C VAL A 142 8.95 25.19 23.80
N SER A 143 8.42 24.07 24.29
CA SER A 143 8.10 23.89 25.71
C SER A 143 9.36 23.87 26.58
N LEU A 144 10.46 23.28 26.13
CA LEU A 144 11.75 23.26 26.83
C LEU A 144 12.39 24.66 26.84
N ALA A 145 12.42 25.35 25.71
CA ALA A 145 12.94 26.72 25.61
C ALA A 145 12.21 27.66 26.57
N LYS A 146 10.89 27.57 26.70
CA LYS A 146 10.09 28.36 27.65
C LYS A 146 10.40 28.08 29.12
N ARG A 147 10.88 26.87 29.47
CA ARG A 147 11.28 26.52 30.85
C ARG A 147 12.65 27.06 31.24
N ASP A 148 13.56 27.17 30.27
CA ASP A 148 14.95 27.60 30.48
C ASP A 148 15.14 29.13 30.25
N GLU A 149 14.09 29.84 29.79
CA GLU A 149 14.16 31.30 29.60
C GLU A 149 14.23 32.04 30.95
N HIS A 150 15.44 32.51 31.26
CA HIS A 150 15.63 33.62 32.17
C HIS A 150 15.17 34.91 31.48
N PRO A 151 14.48 35.84 32.18
CA PRO A 151 14.03 37.09 31.59
C PRO A 151 15.21 37.89 31.04
N GLY A 152 15.39 37.91 29.73
CA GLY A 152 16.44 38.68 29.05
C GLY A 152 17.06 38.10 27.80
N PHE A 153 16.76 36.88 27.41
CA PHE A 153 17.29 36.26 26.16
C PHE A 153 16.20 36.16 25.09
N MET A 154 16.04 37.22 24.30
CA MET A 154 15.17 37.24 23.12
C MET A 154 15.86 36.54 21.96
N GLY A 155 15.21 35.54 21.35
CA GLY A 155 15.60 35.10 19.99
C GLY A 155 15.31 33.66 19.60
N LEU A 156 15.42 32.68 20.48
CA LEU A 156 15.23 31.26 20.10
C LEU A 156 13.76 30.83 20.20
N GLY A 157 13.01 31.31 21.16
CA GLY A 157 11.60 30.96 21.36
C GLY A 157 10.67 31.48 20.27
N GLU A 158 10.92 32.68 19.71
CA GLU A 158 10.10 33.24 18.62
C GLU A 158 10.26 32.47 17.29
N TYR A 159 11.47 31.94 16.99
CA TYR A 159 11.72 31.17 15.78
C TYR A 159 10.99 29.82 15.82
N ASP A 160 11.01 29.15 16.97
CA ASP A 160 10.37 27.86 17.15
C ASP A 160 8.82 27.97 17.17
N GLU A 161 8.26 29.04 17.75
CA GLU A 161 6.81 29.33 17.69
C GLU A 161 6.33 29.67 16.27
N SER A 162 7.17 30.32 15.47
CA SER A 162 6.88 30.54 14.05
C SER A 162 6.85 29.21 13.29
N ARG A 163 7.84 28.36 13.52
CA ARG A 163 7.92 27.03 12.91
C ARG A 163 6.70 26.15 13.24
N GLU A 164 6.26 26.13 14.50
CA GLU A 164 5.05 25.39 14.90
C GLU A 164 3.81 25.85 14.15
N ARG A 165 3.62 27.18 14.02
CA ARG A 165 2.50 27.76 13.27
C ARG A 165 2.56 27.43 11.79
N ASP A 166 3.75 27.50 11.19
CA ASP A 166 3.97 27.19 9.78
C ASP A 166 3.66 25.73 9.48
N ILE A 167 4.10 24.80 10.35
CA ILE A 167 3.80 23.37 10.22
C ILE A 167 2.28 23.13 10.31
N LYS A 168 1.59 23.72 11.28
CA LYS A 168 0.13 23.60 11.43
C LYS A 168 -0.62 24.13 10.20
N ALA A 169 -0.17 25.25 9.65
CA ALA A 169 -0.75 25.81 8.42
C ALA A 169 -0.50 24.92 7.19
N GLN A 170 0.69 24.34 7.07
CA GLN A 170 1.02 23.39 6.01
C GLN A 170 0.17 22.11 6.12
N ILE A 171 0.04 21.53 7.32
CA ILE A 171 -0.82 20.36 7.57
C ILE A 171 -2.26 20.64 7.11
N SER A 172 -2.83 21.80 7.47
CA SER A 172 -4.19 22.17 7.05
C SER A 172 -4.30 22.24 5.52
N ARG A 173 -3.39 22.94 4.85
CA ARG A 173 -3.38 23.09 3.40
C ARG A 173 -3.29 21.76 2.68
N ILE A 174 -2.37 20.87 3.13
CA ILE A 174 -2.17 19.56 2.52
C ILE A 174 -3.40 18.68 2.75
N THR A 175 -4.01 18.73 3.93
CA THR A 175 -5.23 17.98 4.23
C THR A 175 -6.38 18.39 3.29
N ASP A 176 -6.55 19.71 3.05
CA ASP A 176 -7.58 20.22 2.13
C ASP A 176 -7.30 19.79 0.68
N GLU A 177 -6.04 19.83 0.23
CA GLU A 177 -5.64 19.38 -1.12
C GLU A 177 -5.88 17.87 -1.31
N LEU A 178 -5.54 17.05 -0.31
CA LEU A 178 -5.81 15.60 -0.32
C LEU A 178 -7.30 15.31 -0.38
N ALA A 179 -8.14 16.03 0.38
CA ALA A 179 -9.59 15.85 0.35
C ALA A 179 -10.19 16.12 -1.04
N GLN A 180 -9.67 17.11 -1.78
CA GLN A 180 -10.10 17.38 -3.15
C GLN A 180 -9.71 16.25 -4.12
N ILE A 181 -8.49 15.71 -3.97
CA ILE A 181 -8.03 14.56 -4.77
C ILE A 181 -8.89 13.34 -4.49
N GLU A 182 -9.19 13.05 -3.21
CA GLU A 182 -10.03 11.92 -2.78
C GLU A 182 -11.45 12.01 -3.37
N GLN A 183 -12.06 13.20 -3.35
CA GLN A 183 -13.36 13.40 -3.95
C GLN A 183 -13.36 13.14 -5.48
N ALA A 184 -12.31 13.58 -6.17
CA ALA A 184 -12.18 13.33 -7.60
C ALA A 184 -11.95 11.83 -7.92
N GLU A 185 -11.25 11.10 -7.04
CA GLU A 185 -11.06 9.66 -7.16
C GLU A 185 -12.35 8.88 -6.91
N GLU A 186 -13.17 9.31 -5.93
CA GLU A 186 -14.46 8.70 -5.65
C GLU A 186 -15.37 8.75 -6.88
N HIS A 187 -15.52 9.93 -7.50
CA HIS A 187 -16.30 10.06 -8.73
C HIS A 187 -15.75 9.20 -9.89
N ARG A 188 -14.43 8.92 -9.92
CA ARG A 188 -13.87 8.01 -10.92
C ARG A 188 -14.20 6.55 -10.62
N ARG A 189 -14.22 6.15 -9.34
CA ARG A 189 -14.60 4.78 -8.92
C ARG A 189 -16.09 4.53 -9.19
N GLU A 190 -16.96 5.49 -8.84
CA GLU A 190 -18.39 5.39 -9.15
C GLU A 190 -18.62 5.17 -10.65
N ARG A 191 -17.94 5.95 -11.49
CA ARG A 191 -18.02 5.78 -12.95
C ARG A 191 -17.53 4.41 -13.42
N ARG A 192 -16.48 3.84 -12.81
CA ARG A 192 -15.99 2.49 -13.14
C ARG A 192 -17.02 1.42 -12.78
N ARG A 193 -17.66 1.54 -11.61
CA ARG A 193 -18.77 0.65 -11.22
C ARG A 193 -19.97 0.81 -12.16
N ASP A 194 -20.33 2.03 -12.48
CA ASP A 194 -21.39 2.33 -13.46
C ASP A 194 -21.07 1.79 -14.86
N SER A 195 -19.80 1.59 -15.16
CA SER A 195 -19.33 0.96 -16.41
C SER A 195 -19.20 -0.56 -16.31
N GLY A 196 -19.77 -1.17 -15.27
CA GLY A 196 -19.84 -2.63 -15.14
C GLY A 196 -18.56 -3.33 -14.64
N PHE A 197 -17.54 -2.58 -14.19
CA PHE A 197 -16.33 -3.20 -13.65
C PHE A 197 -16.51 -3.67 -12.21
N ASP A 198 -16.02 -4.89 -11.91
CA ASP A 198 -15.78 -5.36 -10.57
C ASP A 198 -14.42 -4.87 -10.06
N LEU A 199 -14.37 -4.40 -8.80
CA LEU A 199 -13.16 -3.82 -8.21
C LEU A 199 -12.54 -4.80 -7.22
N VAL A 200 -11.35 -5.30 -7.52
CA VAL A 200 -10.57 -6.19 -6.65
C VAL A 200 -9.35 -5.45 -6.12
N ALA A 201 -9.07 -5.55 -4.84
CA ALA A 201 -7.88 -4.93 -4.24
C ALA A 201 -6.92 -5.98 -3.70
N LEU A 202 -5.62 -5.78 -3.94
CA LEU A 202 -4.55 -6.55 -3.33
C LEU A 202 -4.14 -5.90 -2.01
N ALA A 203 -4.19 -6.66 -0.93
CA ALA A 203 -3.71 -6.28 0.38
C ALA A 203 -2.67 -7.30 0.88
N GLY A 204 -1.89 -6.96 1.88
CA GLY A 204 -0.90 -7.86 2.50
C GLY A 204 0.44 -7.18 2.73
N TYR A 205 1.34 -7.88 3.40
CA TYR A 205 2.64 -7.35 3.78
C TYR A 205 3.53 -7.00 2.60
N THR A 206 4.51 -6.14 2.85
CA THR A 206 5.60 -5.89 1.89
C THR A 206 6.29 -7.21 1.55
N ASN A 207 6.72 -7.35 0.31
CA ASN A 207 7.36 -8.56 -0.22
C ASN A 207 6.50 -9.85 -0.24
N ALA A 208 5.21 -9.80 0.09
CA ALA A 208 4.30 -10.96 -0.09
C ALA A 208 4.05 -11.33 -1.57
N GLY A 209 4.44 -10.47 -2.51
CA GLY A 209 4.33 -10.71 -3.94
C GLY A 209 3.09 -10.09 -4.60
N LYS A 210 2.48 -9.06 -3.99
CA LYS A 210 1.30 -8.35 -4.52
C LYS A 210 1.48 -7.82 -5.94
N SER A 211 2.54 -7.06 -6.19
CA SER A 211 2.80 -6.48 -7.52
C SER A 211 3.11 -7.54 -8.57
N THR A 212 3.77 -8.65 -8.18
CA THR A 212 3.98 -9.81 -9.06
C THR A 212 2.65 -10.47 -9.40
N LEU A 213 1.77 -10.62 -8.39
CA LEU A 213 0.43 -11.18 -8.59
C LEU A 213 -0.43 -10.29 -9.49
N LEU A 214 -0.39 -8.95 -9.29
CA LEU A 214 -1.08 -8.00 -10.17
C LEU A 214 -0.67 -8.19 -11.63
N ARG A 215 0.65 -8.25 -11.90
CA ARG A 215 1.17 -8.45 -13.27
C ARG A 215 0.75 -9.80 -13.85
N ARG A 216 0.71 -10.84 -13.02
CA ARG A 216 0.25 -12.17 -13.45
C ARG A 216 -1.24 -12.16 -13.83
N LEU A 217 -2.10 -11.56 -12.97
CA LEU A 217 -3.54 -11.45 -13.23
C LEU A 217 -3.86 -10.57 -14.44
N ALA A 218 -3.07 -9.52 -14.66
CA ALA A 218 -3.17 -8.66 -15.85
C ALA A 218 -2.51 -9.23 -17.10
N ARG A 219 -1.94 -10.45 -17.04
CA ARG A 219 -1.14 -11.08 -18.11
C ARG A 219 0.05 -10.26 -18.60
N ASP A 220 0.50 -9.29 -17.82
CA ASP A 220 1.67 -8.43 -18.12
C ASP A 220 3.01 -9.20 -18.16
N LEU A 221 3.01 -10.47 -17.78
CA LEU A 221 4.18 -11.36 -17.84
C LEU A 221 4.26 -12.15 -19.16
N GLU A 222 3.26 -12.03 -20.04
CA GLU A 222 3.25 -12.53 -21.40
C GLU A 222 3.59 -11.36 -22.34
N VAL A 223 4.87 -11.23 -22.68
CA VAL A 223 5.55 -9.98 -23.08
C VAL A 223 5.08 -9.36 -24.41
N ASP A 224 4.47 -10.08 -25.35
CA ASP A 224 4.27 -9.58 -26.72
C ASP A 224 2.85 -9.03 -27.05
N GLU A 225 1.86 -9.22 -26.19
CA GLU A 225 0.46 -8.81 -26.46
C GLU A 225 -0.05 -7.64 -25.62
N ASN A 226 0.76 -7.12 -24.69
CA ASN A 226 0.28 -6.24 -23.63
C ASN A 226 0.11 -4.77 -24.04
N GLU A 227 0.96 -4.22 -24.92
CA GLU A 227 0.86 -2.83 -25.38
C GLU A 227 -0.42 -2.55 -26.20
N GLU A 228 -0.95 -3.58 -26.90
CA GLU A 228 -2.19 -3.45 -27.68
C GLU A 228 -3.46 -3.53 -26.80
N ARG A 229 -3.40 -4.21 -25.64
CA ARG A 229 -4.58 -4.45 -24.78
C ARG A 229 -4.85 -3.33 -23.76
N HIS A 230 -3.84 -2.57 -23.36
CA HIS A 230 -3.94 -1.60 -22.26
C HIS A 230 -3.33 -0.23 -22.58
N PRO A 231 -3.73 0.45 -23.68
CA PRO A 231 -3.13 1.73 -24.09
C PRO A 231 -3.32 2.89 -23.10
N ASP A 232 -4.27 2.75 -22.16
CA ASP A 232 -4.63 3.80 -21.21
C ASP A 232 -4.09 3.59 -19.79
N LEU A 233 -3.31 2.53 -19.56
CA LEU A 233 -2.78 2.17 -18.24
C LEU A 233 -1.26 2.31 -18.23
N ASP A 234 -0.74 2.92 -17.16
CA ASP A 234 0.67 3.26 -16.96
C ASP A 234 1.62 2.06 -17.21
N PRO A 235 2.65 2.17 -18.06
CA PRO A 235 3.32 1.00 -18.67
C PRO A 235 4.24 0.18 -17.79
N THR A 236 4.59 0.54 -16.56
CA THR A 236 5.62 -0.22 -15.83
C THR A 236 5.43 -0.25 -14.31
N ALA A 237 4.90 -1.37 -13.82
CA ALA A 237 5.26 -1.82 -12.48
C ALA A 237 6.47 -2.78 -12.64
N GLU A 238 7.68 -2.26 -12.56
CA GLU A 238 8.88 -3.11 -12.48
C GLU A 238 8.83 -3.94 -11.20
N SER A 239 8.70 -5.26 -11.36
CA SER A 239 8.89 -6.20 -10.26
C SER A 239 10.39 -6.30 -9.98
N GLN A 240 10.88 -5.42 -9.13
CA GLN A 240 12.15 -5.59 -8.45
C GLN A 240 11.87 -6.18 -7.07
N ASP A 241 12.72 -7.07 -6.57
CA ASP A 241 12.73 -7.56 -5.18
C ASP A 241 13.06 -6.41 -4.19
N LYS A 242 12.36 -5.30 -4.30
CA LYS A 242 12.52 -4.11 -3.46
C LYS A 242 11.26 -3.94 -2.61
N LEU A 243 11.47 -3.73 -1.31
CA LEU A 243 10.39 -3.35 -0.40
C LEU A 243 9.71 -2.07 -0.91
N PHE A 244 8.38 -2.04 -0.86
CA PHE A 244 7.55 -0.88 -1.28
C PHE A 244 7.68 -0.48 -2.74
N THR A 245 7.53 -1.40 -3.65
CA THR A 245 7.53 -1.09 -5.10
C THR A 245 6.44 -0.10 -5.50
N THR A 246 5.34 -0.02 -4.74
CA THR A 246 4.22 0.90 -5.02
C THR A 246 3.83 1.68 -3.76
N LEU A 247 4.00 3.01 -3.78
CA LEU A 247 3.37 3.92 -2.80
C LEU A 247 2.06 4.52 -3.34
N GLY A 248 1.87 4.52 -4.64
CA GLY A 248 0.62 4.85 -5.32
C GLY A 248 -0.17 3.58 -5.63
N THR A 249 -1.48 3.70 -5.82
CA THR A 249 -2.30 2.58 -6.30
C THR A 249 -2.06 2.37 -7.80
N THR A 250 -1.65 1.17 -8.20
CA THR A 250 -1.59 0.76 -9.60
C THR A 250 -2.80 -0.12 -9.90
N THR A 251 -3.61 0.28 -10.89
CA THR A 251 -4.80 -0.48 -11.31
C THR A 251 -4.55 -1.10 -12.67
N ARG A 252 -4.88 -2.39 -12.82
CA ARG A 252 -4.81 -3.14 -14.07
C ARG A 252 -6.13 -3.86 -14.32
N ARG A 253 -6.44 -4.08 -15.60
CA ARG A 253 -7.55 -4.95 -15.98
C ARG A 253 -7.09 -6.40 -15.91
N ALA A 254 -7.87 -7.26 -15.26
CA ALA A 254 -7.68 -8.71 -15.26
C ALA A 254 -8.76 -9.35 -16.14
N ASP A 255 -8.34 -10.34 -16.94
CA ASP A 255 -9.23 -11.16 -17.76
C ASP A 255 -9.81 -12.29 -16.91
N ILE A 256 -11.01 -12.07 -16.37
CA ILE A 256 -11.78 -13.06 -15.63
C ILE A 256 -13.13 -13.19 -16.33
N GLU A 257 -13.14 -13.96 -17.42
CA GLU A 257 -14.38 -14.16 -18.19
C GLU A 257 -15.48 -14.79 -17.34
N PRO A 258 -16.74 -14.30 -17.43
CA PRO A 258 -17.23 -13.27 -18.35
C PRO A 258 -17.13 -11.83 -17.84
N ARG A 259 -16.48 -11.58 -16.70
CA ARG A 259 -16.49 -10.30 -15.97
C ARG A 259 -15.38 -9.36 -16.42
N ASN A 260 -15.66 -8.06 -16.33
CA ASN A 260 -14.65 -7.02 -16.44
C ASN A 260 -14.12 -6.69 -15.02
N VAL A 261 -12.92 -7.12 -14.69
CA VAL A 261 -12.34 -6.94 -13.36
C VAL A 261 -11.18 -5.95 -13.40
N LEU A 262 -11.19 -4.98 -12.49
CA LEU A 262 -10.05 -4.09 -12.23
C LEU A 262 -9.37 -4.51 -10.94
N VAL A 263 -8.12 -4.93 -11.02
CA VAL A 263 -7.30 -5.28 -9.88
C VAL A 263 -6.39 -4.09 -9.52
N THR A 264 -6.42 -3.69 -8.26
CA THR A 264 -5.63 -2.56 -7.75
C THR A 264 -4.61 -3.04 -6.74
N ASP A 265 -3.32 -2.78 -6.99
CA ASP A 265 -2.24 -2.97 -6.01
C ASP A 265 -2.23 -1.81 -5.01
N THR A 266 -1.95 -2.12 -3.76
CA THR A 266 -1.89 -1.13 -2.67
C THR A 266 -0.57 -1.17 -1.93
N VAL A 267 -0.32 -0.19 -1.08
CA VAL A 267 0.86 -0.17 -0.21
C VAL A 267 0.87 -1.42 0.67
N GLY A 268 2.03 -2.10 0.71
CA GLY A 268 2.21 -3.25 1.60
C GLY A 268 2.15 -2.86 3.08
N PHE A 269 1.55 -3.73 3.89
CA PHE A 269 1.60 -3.60 5.34
C PHE A 269 3.03 -3.77 5.84
N ILE A 270 3.35 -3.10 6.94
CA ILE A 270 4.61 -3.19 7.66
C ILE A 270 4.28 -3.43 9.14
N SER A 271 5.13 -4.18 9.83
CA SER A 271 4.99 -4.39 11.26
C SER A 271 5.09 -3.08 12.04
N ASN A 272 4.30 -2.96 13.09
CA ASN A 272 4.37 -1.84 14.04
C ASN A 272 4.17 -0.44 13.44
N LEU A 273 3.37 -0.29 12.35
CA LEU A 273 2.98 1.03 11.88
C LEU A 273 2.08 1.73 12.91
N PRO A 274 2.40 2.96 13.33
CA PRO A 274 1.53 3.70 14.23
C PRO A 274 0.25 4.14 13.53
N HIS A 275 -0.87 4.19 14.25
CA HIS A 275 -2.18 4.57 13.71
C HIS A 275 -2.17 5.90 12.94
N TRP A 276 -1.42 6.92 13.42
CA TRP A 276 -1.34 8.21 12.74
C TRP A 276 -0.67 8.12 11.34
N LEU A 277 0.27 7.17 11.16
CA LEU A 277 0.89 6.92 9.86
C LEU A 277 -0.07 6.18 8.94
N VAL A 278 -0.77 5.17 9.45
CA VAL A 278 -1.86 4.50 8.73
C VAL A 278 -2.94 5.50 8.31
N GLU A 279 -3.31 6.46 9.18
CA GLU A 279 -4.23 7.55 8.83
C GLU A 279 -3.71 8.46 7.73
N SER A 280 -2.41 8.72 7.67
CA SER A 280 -1.82 9.55 6.60
C SER A 280 -1.87 8.86 5.24
N PHE A 281 -1.86 7.52 5.21
CA PHE A 281 -2.01 6.69 4.01
C PHE A 281 -3.42 6.09 3.85
N LYS A 282 -4.39 6.56 4.63
CA LYS A 282 -5.78 6.07 4.61
C LYS A 282 -6.37 6.05 3.21
N SER A 283 -6.14 7.08 2.40
CA SER A 283 -6.69 7.15 1.06
C SER A 283 -6.10 6.12 0.09
N THR A 284 -4.93 5.57 0.37
CA THR A 284 -4.37 4.44 -0.37
C THR A 284 -5.06 3.13 0.04
N LEU A 285 -5.39 2.99 1.34
CA LEU A 285 -6.20 1.88 1.86
C LEU A 285 -7.68 2.00 1.48
N ASP A 286 -8.20 3.19 1.14
CA ASP A 286 -9.56 3.36 0.66
C ASP A 286 -9.87 2.53 -0.60
N SER A 287 -8.85 2.20 -1.39
CA SER A 287 -9.02 1.28 -2.52
C SER A 287 -9.36 -0.13 -2.05
N VAL A 288 -8.84 -0.57 -0.89
CA VAL A 288 -9.14 -1.86 -0.26
C VAL A 288 -10.52 -1.83 0.38
N TYR A 289 -10.82 -0.79 1.16
CA TYR A 289 -12.11 -0.68 1.88
C TYR A 289 -13.32 -0.56 0.96
N ARG A 290 -13.12 -0.13 -0.28
CA ARG A 290 -14.18 0.07 -1.26
C ARG A 290 -14.14 -0.91 -2.42
N ALA A 291 -13.29 -1.93 -2.34
CA ALA A 291 -13.27 -3.02 -3.30
C ALA A 291 -14.53 -3.89 -3.16
N ASP A 292 -14.87 -4.61 -4.22
CA ASP A 292 -15.93 -5.62 -4.20
C ASP A 292 -15.37 -6.95 -3.65
N LEU A 293 -14.03 -7.14 -3.72
CA LEU A 293 -13.29 -8.28 -3.18
C LEU A 293 -11.87 -7.87 -2.77
N VAL A 294 -11.38 -8.40 -1.66
CA VAL A 294 -10.01 -8.20 -1.19
C VAL A 294 -9.20 -9.50 -1.31
N LEU A 295 -8.08 -9.45 -2.00
CA LEU A 295 -7.09 -10.53 -2.04
C LEU A 295 -6.00 -10.23 -1.01
N LEU A 296 -6.02 -10.93 0.12
CA LEU A 296 -4.99 -10.82 1.16
C LEU A 296 -3.83 -11.75 0.83
N VAL A 297 -2.74 -11.19 0.31
CA VAL A 297 -1.57 -11.93 -0.16
C VAL A 297 -0.59 -12.18 0.98
N VAL A 298 -0.20 -13.44 1.15
CA VAL A 298 0.66 -13.94 2.23
C VAL A 298 1.80 -14.74 1.64
N ASP A 299 3.03 -14.56 2.15
CA ASP A 299 4.20 -15.34 1.78
C ASP A 299 4.26 -16.64 2.61
N VAL A 300 3.97 -17.78 1.98
CA VAL A 300 4.00 -19.07 2.69
C VAL A 300 5.40 -19.64 2.89
N SER A 301 6.44 -19.02 2.33
CA SER A 301 7.82 -19.44 2.59
C SER A 301 8.34 -19.02 3.97
N GLU A 302 7.64 -18.12 4.66
CA GLU A 302 7.98 -17.66 6.00
C GLU A 302 7.56 -18.68 7.09
N PRO A 303 8.15 -18.61 8.29
CA PRO A 303 7.72 -19.40 9.45
C PRO A 303 6.24 -19.18 9.80
N VAL A 304 5.56 -20.23 10.32
CA VAL A 304 4.12 -20.16 10.64
C VAL A 304 3.81 -19.06 11.65
N GLU A 305 4.66 -18.86 12.64
CA GLU A 305 4.51 -17.83 13.67
C GLU A 305 4.52 -16.43 13.08
N GLU A 306 5.40 -16.14 12.13
CA GLU A 306 5.47 -14.85 11.43
C GLU A 306 4.27 -14.63 10.54
N ILE A 307 3.84 -15.65 9.79
CA ILE A 307 2.63 -15.60 8.96
C ILE A 307 1.41 -15.30 9.84
N HIS A 308 1.31 -15.95 11.01
CA HIS A 308 0.23 -15.74 11.96
C HIS A 308 0.18 -14.28 12.44
N GLU A 309 1.31 -13.70 12.88
CA GLU A 309 1.40 -12.31 13.32
C GLU A 309 1.03 -11.32 12.21
N LYS A 310 1.50 -11.58 10.98
CA LYS A 310 1.21 -10.77 9.80
C LYS A 310 -0.28 -10.84 9.43
N LEU A 311 -0.91 -12.01 9.52
CA LEU A 311 -2.34 -12.16 9.28
C LEU A 311 -3.18 -11.42 10.34
N VAL A 312 -2.86 -11.57 11.63
CA VAL A 312 -3.54 -10.85 12.71
C VAL A 312 -3.46 -9.33 12.47
N THR A 313 -2.28 -8.80 12.23
CA THR A 313 -2.09 -7.36 11.96
C THR A 313 -2.84 -6.90 10.70
N SER A 314 -2.87 -7.74 9.65
CA SER A 314 -3.61 -7.45 8.43
C SER A 314 -5.12 -7.39 8.68
N HIS A 315 -5.66 -8.34 9.44
CA HIS A 315 -7.06 -8.36 9.82
C HIS A 315 -7.43 -7.16 10.69
N ASP A 316 -6.65 -6.82 11.70
CA ASP A 316 -6.88 -5.64 12.54
C ASP A 316 -6.94 -4.36 11.70
N THR A 317 -6.12 -4.26 10.67
CA THR A 317 -6.12 -3.11 9.75
C THR A 317 -7.33 -3.11 8.82
N LEU A 318 -7.78 -4.28 8.35
CA LEU A 318 -8.87 -4.42 7.38
C LEU A 318 -10.25 -4.38 8.04
N TYR A 319 -10.45 -5.08 9.18
CA TYR A 319 -11.77 -5.26 9.80
C TYR A 319 -12.45 -3.99 10.26
N GLU A 320 -11.72 -2.92 10.54
CA GLU A 320 -12.35 -1.68 10.98
C GLU A 320 -13.31 -1.07 9.93
N ARG A 321 -13.13 -1.35 8.63
CA ARG A 321 -13.84 -0.66 7.54
C ARG A 321 -14.12 -1.49 6.30
N ASN A 322 -13.67 -2.73 6.24
CA ASN A 322 -13.88 -3.58 5.06
C ASN A 322 -15.17 -4.39 5.21
N GLU A 323 -16.10 -4.22 4.28
CA GLU A 323 -17.33 -5.00 4.17
C GLU A 323 -17.24 -6.08 3.07
N ALA A 324 -16.22 -5.98 2.20
CA ALA A 324 -16.03 -6.93 1.11
C ALA A 324 -15.52 -8.29 1.61
N PRO A 325 -15.85 -9.39 0.91
CA PRO A 325 -15.25 -10.69 1.18
C PRO A 325 -13.73 -10.65 1.03
N ILE A 326 -13.04 -11.52 1.77
CA ILE A 326 -11.58 -11.66 1.73
C ILE A 326 -11.23 -13.05 1.23
N VAL A 327 -10.37 -13.13 0.22
CA VAL A 327 -9.68 -14.34 -0.22
C VAL A 327 -8.23 -14.25 0.22
N THR A 328 -7.77 -15.23 0.99
CA THR A 328 -6.36 -15.30 1.39
C THR A 328 -5.56 -16.01 0.32
N VAL A 329 -4.62 -15.31 -0.31
CA VAL A 329 -3.74 -15.84 -1.34
C VAL A 329 -2.43 -16.28 -0.69
N LEU A 330 -2.26 -17.59 -0.52
CA LEU A 330 -1.04 -18.22 -0.03
C LEU A 330 -0.03 -18.28 -1.18
N ASN A 331 0.79 -17.24 -1.31
CA ASN A 331 1.72 -17.05 -2.43
C ASN A 331 3.11 -17.65 -2.14
N LYS A 332 3.89 -17.85 -3.19
CA LYS A 332 5.25 -18.41 -3.19
C LYS A 332 5.31 -19.89 -2.83
N ILE A 333 4.30 -20.68 -3.25
CA ILE A 333 4.28 -22.14 -3.05
C ILE A 333 5.46 -22.83 -3.73
N ASP A 334 6.11 -22.21 -4.70
CA ASP A 334 7.34 -22.66 -5.35
C ASP A 334 8.54 -22.79 -4.39
N ARG A 335 8.42 -22.24 -3.17
CA ARG A 335 9.49 -22.24 -2.16
C ARG A 335 9.28 -23.22 -1.01
N VAL A 336 8.16 -23.93 -0.97
CA VAL A 336 7.79 -24.86 0.09
C VAL A 336 7.39 -26.22 -0.48
N SER A 337 7.49 -27.29 0.30
CA SER A 337 6.99 -28.60 -0.10
C SER A 337 5.46 -28.69 0.05
N GLU A 338 4.84 -29.66 -0.62
CA GLU A 338 3.38 -29.89 -0.48
C GLU A 338 2.99 -30.26 0.96
N GLU A 339 3.86 -30.99 1.68
CA GLU A 339 3.63 -31.36 3.09
C GLU A 339 3.67 -30.11 3.99
N GLU A 340 4.69 -29.27 3.83
CA GLU A 340 4.80 -28.00 4.56
C GLU A 340 3.65 -27.05 4.27
N LEU A 341 3.22 -26.96 3.02
CA LEU A 341 2.06 -26.15 2.63
C LEU A 341 0.78 -26.65 3.32
N ALA A 342 0.58 -27.98 3.38
CA ALA A 342 -0.58 -28.57 4.04
C ALA A 342 -0.59 -28.29 5.55
N GLU A 343 0.56 -28.42 6.24
CA GLU A 343 0.72 -28.07 7.66
C GLU A 343 0.42 -26.61 7.93
N LYS A 344 0.96 -25.70 7.10
CA LYS A 344 0.72 -24.25 7.22
C LYS A 344 -0.74 -23.90 6.97
N ARG A 345 -1.39 -24.50 5.99
CA ARG A 345 -2.83 -24.30 5.75
C ARG A 345 -3.70 -24.72 6.93
N GLU A 346 -3.37 -25.84 7.57
CA GLU A 346 -4.07 -26.29 8.77
C GLU A 346 -3.86 -25.33 9.95
N ALA A 347 -2.62 -24.93 10.20
CA ALA A 347 -2.26 -24.02 11.28
C ALA A 347 -2.91 -22.62 11.12
N LEU A 348 -3.10 -22.14 9.90
CA LEU A 348 -3.65 -20.83 9.57
C LEU A 348 -5.16 -20.84 9.30
N SER A 349 -5.83 -21.99 9.37
CA SER A 349 -7.24 -22.16 8.97
C SER A 349 -8.23 -21.21 9.65
N GLY A 350 -7.94 -20.76 10.87
CA GLY A 350 -8.78 -19.79 11.61
C GLY A 350 -8.55 -18.32 11.21
N LEU A 351 -7.47 -18.00 10.48
CA LEU A 351 -7.08 -16.64 10.10
C LEU A 351 -7.03 -16.41 8.59
N ALA A 352 -7.09 -17.47 7.79
CA ALA A 352 -7.01 -17.42 6.34
C ALA A 352 -8.39 -17.75 5.73
N PRO A 353 -9.32 -16.78 5.59
CA PRO A 353 -10.60 -17.04 4.94
C PRO A 353 -10.38 -17.35 3.45
N ASN A 354 -11.16 -18.30 2.91
CA ASN A 354 -11.16 -18.69 1.50
C ASN A 354 -9.74 -18.90 0.91
N PRO A 355 -8.87 -19.75 1.51
CA PRO A 355 -7.47 -19.80 1.15
C PRO A 355 -7.24 -20.44 -0.23
N VAL A 356 -6.46 -19.77 -1.08
CA VAL A 356 -5.98 -20.27 -2.37
C VAL A 356 -4.47 -20.20 -2.40
N ALA A 357 -3.81 -21.31 -2.74
CA ALA A 357 -2.36 -21.41 -2.80
C ALA A 357 -1.88 -21.21 -4.23
N VAL A 358 -0.92 -20.30 -4.45
CA VAL A 358 -0.42 -19.95 -5.78
C VAL A 358 1.10 -19.67 -5.79
N SER A 359 1.71 -19.77 -6.96
CA SER A 359 2.97 -19.09 -7.25
C SER A 359 2.74 -18.00 -8.29
N ALA A 360 2.68 -16.75 -7.85
CA ALA A 360 2.55 -15.62 -8.76
C ALA A 360 3.74 -15.53 -9.73
N ARG A 361 4.92 -15.97 -9.31
CA ARG A 361 6.15 -15.98 -10.12
C ARG A 361 6.10 -17.03 -11.22
N GLU A 362 5.84 -18.27 -10.86
CA GLU A 362 5.85 -19.39 -11.80
C GLU A 362 4.52 -19.56 -12.55
N GLY A 363 3.43 -18.99 -12.05
CA GLY A 363 2.09 -19.09 -12.61
C GLY A 363 1.32 -20.34 -12.15
N ASN A 364 1.81 -21.04 -11.11
CA ASN A 364 1.14 -22.26 -10.62
C ASN A 364 -0.16 -21.90 -9.90
N ASP A 365 -1.21 -22.65 -10.19
CA ASP A 365 -2.55 -22.59 -9.56
C ASP A 365 -3.26 -21.22 -9.68
N VAL A 366 -2.84 -20.37 -10.62
CA VAL A 366 -3.48 -19.06 -10.86
C VAL A 366 -4.91 -19.22 -11.37
N ASP A 367 -5.20 -20.24 -12.19
CA ASP A 367 -6.56 -20.52 -12.66
C ASP A 367 -7.52 -20.80 -11.49
N SER A 368 -7.08 -21.53 -10.47
CA SER A 368 -7.86 -21.75 -9.24
C SER A 368 -8.13 -20.44 -8.47
N LEU A 369 -7.21 -19.48 -8.54
CA LEU A 369 -7.42 -18.15 -7.97
C LEU A 369 -8.44 -17.36 -8.78
N LEU A 370 -8.39 -17.40 -10.12
CA LEU A 370 -9.37 -16.76 -10.99
C LEU A 370 -10.78 -17.29 -10.73
N GLU A 371 -10.94 -18.62 -10.65
CA GLU A 371 -12.21 -19.27 -10.28
C GLU A 371 -12.72 -18.82 -8.90
N ARG A 372 -11.80 -18.69 -7.92
CA ARG A 372 -12.16 -18.23 -6.58
C ARG A 372 -12.56 -16.75 -6.58
N ILE A 373 -11.89 -15.90 -7.34
CA ILE A 373 -12.24 -14.49 -7.50
C ILE A 373 -13.65 -14.37 -8.07
N ASP A 374 -13.97 -15.11 -9.12
CA ASP A 374 -15.30 -15.09 -9.73
C ASP A 374 -16.38 -15.54 -8.74
N ALA A 375 -16.13 -16.60 -7.96
CA ALA A 375 -17.06 -17.15 -6.99
C ALA A 375 -17.33 -16.22 -5.78
N GLU A 376 -16.39 -15.35 -5.41
CA GLU A 376 -16.53 -14.46 -4.25
C GLU A 376 -16.95 -13.02 -4.64
N LEU A 377 -16.90 -12.68 -5.92
CA LEU A 377 -17.42 -11.41 -6.42
C LEU A 377 -18.96 -11.41 -6.36
N PRO A 378 -19.61 -10.24 -6.21
CA PRO A 378 -21.07 -10.13 -6.20
C PRO A 378 -21.68 -10.80 -7.43
N ASP A 379 -22.81 -11.51 -7.22
CA ASP A 379 -23.52 -12.17 -8.31
C ASP A 379 -23.99 -11.17 -9.36
N TRP A 380 -23.87 -11.57 -10.63
CA TRP A 380 -24.51 -10.86 -11.72
C TRP A 380 -25.93 -11.35 -11.87
N GLU A 381 -26.83 -10.42 -12.17
CA GLU A 381 -28.23 -10.71 -12.45
C GLU A 381 -28.44 -10.85 -13.97
N GLU A 382 -29.33 -11.75 -14.36
CA GLU A 382 -29.76 -11.91 -15.74
C GLU A 382 -30.94 -10.97 -16.02
N GLU A 383 -30.92 -10.31 -17.19
CA GLU A 383 -31.96 -9.41 -17.63
C GLU A 383 -32.35 -9.67 -19.08
N HIS A 384 -33.66 -9.56 -19.37
CA HIS A 384 -34.22 -9.69 -20.69
C HIS A 384 -35.02 -8.42 -21.03
N LEU A 385 -34.59 -7.68 -22.03
CA LEU A 385 -35.30 -6.49 -22.47
C LEU A 385 -35.89 -6.71 -23.87
N VAL A 386 -37.13 -6.30 -24.05
CA VAL A 386 -37.81 -6.23 -25.33
C VAL A 386 -38.04 -4.75 -25.68
N LEU A 387 -37.44 -4.30 -26.76
CA LEU A 387 -37.33 -2.88 -27.14
C LEU A 387 -37.85 -2.65 -28.55
N PRO A 388 -38.46 -1.51 -28.88
CA PRO A 388 -38.85 -1.21 -30.24
C PRO A 388 -37.63 -1.03 -31.16
N MET A 389 -37.75 -1.37 -32.43
CA MET A 389 -36.65 -1.23 -33.41
C MET A 389 -36.45 0.23 -33.77
N THR A 390 -35.57 0.94 -33.06
CA THR A 390 -35.25 2.36 -33.28
C THR A 390 -33.74 2.62 -33.21
N ASP A 391 -33.26 3.74 -33.69
CA ASP A 391 -31.84 4.13 -33.62
C ASP A 391 -31.40 4.29 -32.15
N ASP A 392 -32.28 4.77 -31.27
CA ASP A 392 -31.99 4.90 -29.83
C ASP A 392 -31.89 3.55 -29.16
N THR A 393 -32.68 2.56 -29.60
CA THR A 393 -32.53 1.15 -29.14
C THR A 393 -31.19 0.59 -29.56
N MET A 394 -30.71 0.85 -30.78
CA MET A 394 -29.36 0.40 -31.18
C MET A 394 -28.27 1.02 -30.34
N SER A 395 -28.44 2.29 -29.94
CA SER A 395 -27.53 2.97 -29.01
C SER A 395 -27.55 2.34 -27.62
N LEU A 396 -28.72 1.90 -27.13
CA LEU A 396 -28.84 1.17 -25.85
C LEU A 396 -28.23 -0.23 -25.94
N VAL A 397 -28.43 -0.97 -27.04
CA VAL A 397 -27.83 -2.29 -27.28
C VAL A 397 -26.30 -2.18 -27.30
N SER A 398 -25.74 -1.19 -27.99
CA SER A 398 -24.29 -0.92 -27.97
C SER A 398 -23.79 -0.60 -26.55
N TRP A 399 -24.53 0.24 -25.82
CA TRP A 399 -24.18 0.55 -24.44
C TRP A 399 -24.22 -0.70 -23.54
N ILE A 400 -25.19 -1.61 -23.72
CA ILE A 400 -25.23 -2.88 -22.97
C ILE A 400 -24.01 -3.74 -23.30
N HIS A 401 -23.62 -3.85 -24.57
CA HIS A 401 -22.40 -4.59 -24.97
C HIS A 401 -21.12 -4.03 -24.30
N ASP A 402 -21.06 -2.71 -24.07
CA ASP A 402 -19.92 -2.08 -23.43
C ASP A 402 -19.87 -2.28 -21.88
N HIS A 403 -21.03 -2.64 -21.25
CA HIS A 403 -21.19 -2.61 -19.78
C HIS A 403 -21.68 -3.93 -19.17
N ALA A 404 -21.99 -4.92 -19.99
CA ALA A 404 -22.59 -6.19 -19.60
C ALA A 404 -22.06 -7.34 -20.48
N THR A 405 -22.22 -8.56 -20.03
CA THR A 405 -22.03 -9.74 -20.89
C THR A 405 -23.35 -10.05 -21.57
N VAL A 406 -23.38 -9.92 -22.90
CA VAL A 406 -24.57 -10.17 -23.71
C VAL A 406 -24.59 -11.65 -24.10
N ASP A 407 -25.65 -12.34 -23.67
CA ASP A 407 -25.85 -13.77 -23.97
C ASP A 407 -26.46 -13.95 -25.38
N ASP A 408 -27.47 -13.15 -25.73
CA ASP A 408 -28.14 -13.21 -27.03
C ASP A 408 -28.78 -11.86 -27.41
N VAL A 409 -28.78 -11.58 -28.73
CA VAL A 409 -29.54 -10.46 -29.30
C VAL A 409 -30.31 -10.95 -30.52
N THR A 410 -31.64 -10.93 -30.43
CA THR A 410 -32.54 -11.28 -31.52
C THR A 410 -33.18 -10.03 -32.11
N TYR A 411 -33.01 -9.82 -33.39
CA TYR A 411 -33.62 -8.69 -34.15
C TYR A 411 -34.86 -9.19 -34.86
N GLY A 412 -36.04 -8.70 -34.41
CA GLY A 412 -37.35 -8.89 -35.07
C GLY A 412 -37.64 -7.79 -36.10
N ASP A 413 -38.83 -7.85 -36.74
CA ASP A 413 -39.25 -6.82 -37.70
C ASP A 413 -39.58 -5.50 -37.01
N ASP A 414 -40.17 -5.51 -35.80
CA ASP A 414 -40.61 -4.36 -35.05
C ASP A 414 -39.94 -4.21 -33.69
N ASP A 415 -39.20 -5.24 -33.20
CA ASP A 415 -38.62 -5.29 -31.90
C ASP A 415 -37.20 -5.86 -31.89
N VAL A 416 -36.46 -5.59 -30.80
CA VAL A 416 -35.17 -6.16 -30.48
C VAL A 416 -35.29 -6.79 -29.09
N VAL A 417 -34.94 -8.06 -28.99
CA VAL A 417 -34.83 -8.79 -27.70
C VAL A 417 -33.37 -8.96 -27.37
N ILE A 418 -32.95 -8.48 -26.20
CA ILE A 418 -31.59 -8.62 -25.69
C ILE A 418 -31.60 -9.31 -24.35
N SER A 419 -30.79 -10.35 -24.21
CA SER A 419 -30.53 -11.08 -22.98
C SER A 419 -29.10 -10.86 -22.56
N PHE A 420 -28.90 -10.44 -21.31
CA PHE A 420 -27.56 -10.12 -20.83
C PHE A 420 -27.45 -10.32 -19.30
N GLN A 421 -26.25 -10.50 -18.83
CA GLN A 421 -25.90 -10.59 -17.43
C GLN A 421 -25.04 -9.38 -17.05
N ALA A 422 -25.37 -8.76 -15.91
CA ALA A 422 -24.64 -7.59 -15.43
C ALA A 422 -24.84 -7.37 -13.92
N ARG A 423 -24.09 -6.44 -13.39
CA ARG A 423 -24.29 -5.96 -12.01
C ARG A 423 -25.68 -5.30 -11.87
N PRO A 424 -26.31 -5.38 -10.66
CA PRO A 424 -27.63 -4.76 -10.42
C PRO A 424 -27.73 -3.28 -10.81
N ALA A 425 -26.63 -2.51 -10.64
CA ALA A 425 -26.59 -1.10 -11.01
C ALA A 425 -26.69 -0.89 -12.54
N VAL A 426 -26.02 -1.74 -13.33
CA VAL A 426 -26.06 -1.70 -14.79
C VAL A 426 -27.45 -2.09 -15.28
N ILE A 427 -28.04 -3.14 -14.73
CA ILE A 427 -29.42 -3.60 -15.03
C ILE A 427 -30.41 -2.47 -14.73
N SER A 428 -30.34 -1.86 -13.55
CA SER A 428 -31.20 -0.75 -13.16
C SER A 428 -31.14 0.40 -14.17
N ARG A 429 -29.95 0.71 -14.66
CA ARG A 429 -29.72 1.77 -15.65
C ARG A 429 -30.23 1.37 -17.06
N ALA A 430 -30.04 0.11 -17.44
CA ALA A 430 -30.57 -0.44 -18.68
C ALA A 430 -32.09 -0.39 -18.68
N ARG A 431 -32.75 -0.81 -17.59
CA ARG A 431 -34.20 -0.73 -17.41
C ARG A 431 -34.73 0.71 -17.48
N SER A 432 -34.05 1.66 -16.84
CA SER A 432 -34.44 3.08 -16.90
C SER A 432 -34.44 3.61 -18.33
N ARG A 433 -33.35 3.34 -19.07
CA ARG A 433 -33.23 3.75 -20.47
C ARG A 433 -34.26 3.03 -21.38
N ALA A 434 -34.49 1.74 -21.14
CA ALA A 434 -35.49 0.96 -21.85
C ALA A 434 -36.90 1.52 -21.64
N SER A 435 -37.23 1.95 -20.42
CA SER A 435 -38.53 2.55 -20.13
C SER A 435 -38.75 3.92 -20.82
N GLU A 436 -37.68 4.71 -21.03
CA GLU A 436 -37.73 5.94 -21.78
C GLU A 436 -38.05 5.70 -23.28
N LEU A 437 -37.51 4.60 -23.85
CA LEU A 437 -37.75 4.20 -25.25
C LEU A 437 -39.12 3.56 -25.47
N GLN A 438 -39.75 3.04 -24.43
CA GLN A 438 -41.10 2.46 -24.49
C GLN A 438 -42.20 3.46 -24.16
N ALA A 439 -41.85 4.67 -23.66
CA ALA A 439 -42.82 5.70 -23.38
C ALA A 439 -43.35 6.25 -24.72
N PRO A 440 -44.70 6.32 -24.94
CA PRO A 440 -45.25 6.92 -26.15
C PRO A 440 -44.84 8.40 -26.22
N GLU A 441 -44.38 8.86 -27.38
CA GLU A 441 -44.15 10.28 -27.64
C GLU A 441 -45.40 11.07 -27.26
N ALA A 442 -45.29 12.02 -26.32
CA ALA A 442 -46.38 12.82 -25.80
C ALA A 442 -46.70 14.00 -26.71
#